data_9d9b5b4afde9fea7cf3c03427a1d2a1f
#
_entry.id   9d9b5b4afde9fea7cf3c03427a1d2a1f
#
_cell.length_a   1.000
_cell.length_b   1.000
_cell.length_c   1.000
_cell.angle_alpha   90.00
_cell.angle_beta   90.00
_cell.angle_gamma   90.00
#
_symmetry.space_group_name_H-M   'P 1'
#
loop_
_entity.id
_entity.type
_entity.pdbx_description
1 polymer ?
#
loop_
_entity_poly.entity_id
_entity_poly.type
_entity_poly.pdbx_seq_one_letter_code
_entity_poly.pdbx_strand_id
1 'polypeptide(L)'
;MFKKMVGEKREYRVYKERVNELPEEYKKALKAIESYMWNFAKGAGMLELLKNILEMFENSASDGLNVRDVVGNDIAEFADSFLAEFPEETWIDKLRNKLRDSIE
;
A
#
# COMPACT_ATOMS: atom_id res chain seq x y z
N MET A 1 6.89 4.78 -24.23
CA MET A 1 7.27 3.65 -23.39
C MET A 1 8.38 3.98 -22.40
N PHE A 2 9.49 4.49 -22.91
CA PHE A 2 10.61 4.82 -22.02
C PHE A 2 10.29 5.87 -20.97
N LYS A 3 9.56 6.90 -21.35
CA LYS A 3 9.17 7.98 -20.42
C LYS A 3 8.29 7.48 -19.28
N LYS A 4 7.40 6.53 -19.59
CA LYS A 4 6.49 5.97 -18.60
C LYS A 4 7.22 5.09 -17.58
N MET A 5 8.16 4.27 -18.05
CA MET A 5 8.98 3.45 -17.18
C MET A 5 9.89 4.27 -16.28
N VAL A 6 10.47 5.34 -16.82
CA VAL A 6 11.33 6.24 -16.05
C VAL A 6 10.50 6.96 -14.98
N GLY A 7 9.28 7.39 -15.32
CA GLY A 7 8.38 8.03 -14.38
C GLY A 7 7.99 7.11 -13.23
N GLU A 8 7.66 5.86 -13.53
CA GLU A 8 7.29 4.87 -12.51
C GLU A 8 8.44 4.57 -11.57
N LYS A 9 9.65 4.43 -12.12
CA LYS A 9 10.84 4.20 -11.30
C LYS A 9 11.13 5.40 -10.39
N ARG A 10 10.94 6.61 -10.91
CA ARG A 10 11.16 7.83 -10.13
C ARG A 10 10.15 7.91 -8.98
N GLU A 11 8.87 7.65 -9.25
CA GLU A 11 7.84 7.67 -8.23
C GLU A 11 8.12 6.67 -7.13
N TYR A 12 8.52 5.47 -7.50
CA TYR A 12 8.83 4.42 -6.55
C TYR A 12 10.04 4.79 -5.70
N ARG A 13 11.06 5.38 -6.32
CA ARG A 13 12.25 5.81 -5.61
C ARG A 13 11.94 6.93 -4.61
N VAL A 14 11.15 7.92 -5.02
CA VAL A 14 10.72 9.00 -4.13
C VAL A 14 9.92 8.45 -2.97
N TYR A 15 9.01 7.52 -3.26
CA TYR A 15 8.25 6.82 -2.23
C TYR A 15 9.17 6.15 -1.20
N LYS A 16 10.17 5.41 -1.67
CA LYS A 16 11.11 4.73 -0.78
C LYS A 16 11.93 5.69 0.06
N GLU A 17 12.33 6.80 -0.51
CA GLU A 17 13.05 7.84 0.23
C GLU A 17 12.19 8.40 1.36
N ARG A 18 10.92 8.65 1.07
CA ARG A 18 9.98 9.16 2.09
C ARG A 18 9.75 8.13 3.19
N VAL A 19 9.64 6.86 2.84
CA VAL A 19 9.52 5.77 3.82
C VAL A 19 10.72 5.76 4.76
N ASN A 20 11.93 5.92 4.20
CA ASN A 20 13.15 5.91 5.00
C ASN A 20 13.25 7.09 5.95
N GLU A 21 12.54 8.18 5.69
CA GLU A 21 12.51 9.35 6.56
C GLU A 21 11.51 9.22 7.71
N LEU A 22 10.64 8.22 7.67
CA LEU A 22 9.68 7.99 8.76
C LEU A 22 10.39 7.59 10.05
N PRO A 23 9.79 7.90 11.22
CA PRO A 23 10.25 7.31 12.48
C PRO A 23 10.31 5.79 12.39
N GLU A 24 11.23 5.18 13.11
CA GLU A 24 11.48 3.73 13.01
C GLU A 24 10.23 2.88 13.16
N GLU A 25 9.37 3.18 14.11
CA GLU A 25 8.17 2.38 14.32
C GLU A 25 7.22 2.43 13.13
N TYR A 26 7.09 3.59 12.48
CA TYR A 26 6.28 3.75 11.27
C TYR A 26 6.92 3.07 10.07
N LYS A 27 8.24 3.19 9.96
CA LYS A 27 8.99 2.55 8.88
C LYS A 27 8.82 1.03 8.92
N LYS A 28 8.97 0.43 10.09
CA LYS A 28 8.80 -1.02 10.26
C LYS A 28 7.38 -1.46 9.91
N ALA A 29 6.39 -0.70 10.38
CA ALA A 29 4.99 -1.02 10.11
C ALA A 29 4.70 -0.95 8.62
N LEU A 30 5.17 0.09 7.93
CA LEU A 30 4.92 0.25 6.51
C LEU A 30 5.60 -0.83 5.69
N LYS A 31 6.84 -1.19 6.04
CA LYS A 31 7.54 -2.28 5.34
C LYS A 31 6.81 -3.62 5.51
N ALA A 32 6.28 -3.87 6.69
CA ALA A 32 5.48 -5.07 6.95
C ALA A 32 4.19 -5.06 6.13
N ILE A 33 3.53 -3.92 6.06
CA ILE A 33 2.32 -3.75 5.27
C ILE A 33 2.62 -3.98 3.79
N GLU A 34 3.71 -3.40 3.27
CA GLU A 34 4.13 -3.62 1.89
C GLU A 34 4.28 -5.10 1.57
N SER A 35 5.03 -5.79 2.42
CA SER A 35 5.30 -7.21 2.24
C SER A 35 4.01 -8.02 2.20
N TYR A 36 3.09 -7.70 3.08
CA TYR A 36 1.78 -8.36 3.15
C TYR A 36 0.95 -8.07 1.89
N MET A 37 0.85 -6.79 1.51
CA MET A 37 -0.01 -6.37 0.41
C MET A 37 0.45 -6.87 -0.95
N TRP A 38 1.77 -6.98 -1.17
CA TRP A 38 2.30 -7.49 -2.43
C TRP A 38 1.91 -8.94 -2.73
N ASN A 39 1.44 -9.66 -1.72
CA ASN A 39 0.89 -11.01 -1.91
C ASN A 39 -0.50 -10.98 -2.57
N PHE A 40 -1.21 -9.86 -2.49
CA PHE A 40 -2.59 -9.77 -2.94
C PHE A 40 -2.80 -8.87 -4.15
N ALA A 41 -1.87 -7.96 -4.41
CA ALA A 41 -2.03 -6.97 -5.47
C ALA A 41 -0.69 -6.62 -6.09
N LYS A 42 -0.72 -6.15 -7.34
CA LYS A 42 0.47 -5.72 -8.07
C LYS A 42 0.10 -4.56 -8.99
N GLY A 43 1.12 -3.82 -9.42
CA GLY A 43 0.96 -2.79 -10.41
C GLY A 43 0.90 -1.38 -9.84
N ALA A 44 0.57 -0.43 -10.70
CA ALA A 44 0.57 1.00 -10.36
C ALA A 44 -0.43 1.36 -9.27
N GLY A 45 -1.57 0.66 -9.23
CA GLY A 45 -2.57 0.89 -8.20
C GLY A 45 -2.05 0.55 -6.81
N MET A 46 -1.20 -0.45 -6.71
CA MET A 46 -0.58 -0.81 -5.43
C MET A 46 0.31 0.32 -4.92
N LEU A 47 1.11 0.92 -5.80
CA LEU A 47 1.96 2.03 -5.40
C LEU A 47 1.13 3.22 -4.91
N GLU A 48 0.02 3.50 -5.57
CA GLU A 48 -0.88 4.58 -5.16
C GLU A 48 -1.46 4.31 -3.77
N LEU A 49 -1.86 3.08 -3.52
CA LEU A 49 -2.36 2.64 -2.22
C LEU A 49 -1.30 2.82 -1.12
N LEU A 50 -0.08 2.39 -1.40
CA LEU A 50 1.03 2.53 -0.45
C LEU A 50 1.37 3.99 -0.19
N LYS A 51 1.28 4.85 -1.20
CA LYS A 51 1.48 6.29 -1.04
C LYS A 51 0.44 6.90 -0.12
N ASN A 52 -0.80 6.44 -0.20
CA ASN A 52 -1.86 6.91 0.69
C ASN A 52 -1.56 6.54 2.15
N ILE A 53 -1.08 5.33 2.37
CA ILE A 53 -0.70 4.89 3.71
C ILE A 53 0.49 5.69 4.21
N LEU A 54 1.49 5.89 3.34
CA LEU A 54 2.68 6.67 3.67
C LEU A 54 2.30 8.09 4.11
N GLU A 55 1.43 8.74 3.37
CA GLU A 55 0.97 10.09 3.69
C GLU A 55 0.27 10.12 5.05
N MET A 56 -0.57 9.14 5.31
CA MET A 56 -1.24 9.00 6.61
C MET A 56 -0.21 8.87 7.73
N PHE A 57 0.82 8.06 7.52
CA PHE A 57 1.88 7.85 8.51
C PHE A 57 2.71 9.11 8.73
N GLU A 58 3.04 9.82 7.64
CA GLU A 58 3.77 11.08 7.74
C GLU A 58 3.00 12.11 8.57
N ASN A 59 1.73 12.26 8.30
CA ASN A 59 0.87 13.20 9.01
C ASN A 59 0.72 12.82 10.48
N SER A 60 0.52 11.54 10.74
CA SER A 60 0.35 11.05 12.12
C SER A 60 1.62 11.21 12.93
N ALA A 61 2.78 10.91 12.32
CA ALA A 61 4.07 11.09 12.98
C ALA A 61 4.31 12.57 13.30
N SER A 62 3.96 13.46 12.35
CA SER A 62 4.08 14.90 12.55
C SER A 62 3.19 15.39 13.70
N ASP A 63 2.04 14.75 13.90
CA ASP A 63 1.12 15.07 14.98
C ASP A 63 1.53 14.44 16.31
N GLY A 64 2.62 13.71 16.35
CA GLY A 64 3.12 13.09 17.56
C GLY A 64 2.41 11.81 17.98
N LEU A 65 1.65 11.20 17.07
CA LEU A 65 0.94 9.96 17.35
C LEU A 65 1.87 8.75 17.22
N ASN A 66 1.59 7.72 17.99
CA ASN A 66 2.29 6.44 17.86
C ASN A 66 1.69 5.65 16.70
N VAL A 67 2.48 4.74 16.12
CA VAL A 67 2.00 3.90 15.03
C VAL A 67 0.76 3.10 15.42
N ARG A 68 0.70 2.63 16.65
CA ARG A 68 -0.45 1.86 17.17
C ARG A 68 -1.74 2.70 17.20
N ASP A 69 -1.62 4.00 17.43
CA ASP A 69 -2.77 4.90 17.41
C ASP A 69 -3.39 4.97 16.01
N VAL A 70 -2.58 4.76 14.97
CA VAL A 70 -3.02 4.82 13.59
C VAL A 70 -3.51 3.47 13.08
N VAL A 71 -2.73 2.40 13.28
CA VAL A 71 -3.07 1.07 12.74
C VAL A 71 -4.01 0.29 13.64
N GLY A 72 -4.18 0.73 14.89
CA GLY A 72 -5.02 0.02 15.86
C GLY A 72 -4.32 -1.20 16.44
N ASN A 73 -5.11 -2.11 16.99
CA ASN A 73 -4.59 -3.31 17.65
C ASN A 73 -4.24 -4.44 16.68
N ASP A 74 -4.72 -4.35 15.44
CA ASP A 74 -4.53 -5.39 14.44
C ASP A 74 -4.09 -4.76 13.12
N ILE A 75 -2.78 -4.82 12.86
CA ILE A 75 -2.20 -4.25 11.65
C ILE A 75 -2.70 -4.97 10.38
N ALA A 76 -3.01 -6.26 10.47
CA ALA A 76 -3.55 -7.01 9.33
C ALA A 76 -4.93 -6.49 8.94
N GLU A 77 -5.78 -6.24 9.93
CA GLU A 77 -7.10 -5.66 9.70
C GLU A 77 -7.00 -4.26 9.08
N PHE A 78 -6.04 -3.47 9.57
CA PHE A 78 -5.76 -2.15 9.01
C PHE A 78 -5.39 -2.26 7.52
N ALA A 79 -4.46 -3.15 7.18
CA ALA A 79 -4.03 -3.36 5.80
C ALA A 79 -5.19 -3.87 4.92
N ASP A 80 -5.99 -4.80 5.44
CA ASP A 80 -7.13 -5.35 4.73
C ASP A 80 -8.18 -4.28 4.40
N SER A 81 -8.34 -3.30 5.28
CA SER A 81 -9.30 -2.22 5.02
C SER A 81 -8.90 -1.38 3.81
N PHE A 82 -7.60 -1.19 3.59
CA PHE A 82 -7.12 -0.50 2.39
C PHE A 82 -7.29 -1.35 1.14
N LEU A 83 -7.00 -2.65 1.24
CA LEU A 83 -7.20 -3.56 0.10
C LEU A 83 -8.68 -3.60 -0.33
N ALA A 84 -9.59 -3.54 0.63
CA ALA A 84 -11.02 -3.55 0.36
C ALA A 84 -11.48 -2.31 -0.41
N GLU A 85 -10.81 -1.17 -0.23
CA GLU A 85 -11.14 0.05 -0.95
C GLU A 85 -10.70 0.02 -2.42
N PHE A 86 -9.77 -0.89 -2.76
CA PHE A 86 -9.22 -1.00 -4.11
C PHE A 86 -9.32 -2.43 -4.62
N PRO A 87 -10.54 -3.00 -4.69
CA PRO A 87 -10.73 -4.41 -5.03
C PRO A 87 -10.22 -4.78 -6.42
N GLU A 88 -10.26 -3.84 -7.37
CA GLU A 88 -9.79 -4.10 -8.73
C GLU A 88 -8.30 -4.36 -8.81
N GLU A 89 -7.54 -3.94 -7.81
CA GLU A 89 -6.11 -4.12 -7.76
C GLU A 89 -5.70 -5.44 -7.12
N THR A 90 -6.62 -6.18 -6.52
CA THR A 90 -6.31 -7.43 -5.84
C THR A 90 -6.40 -8.62 -6.79
N TRP A 91 -5.54 -9.61 -6.57
CA TRP A 91 -5.55 -10.87 -7.32
C TRP A 91 -6.84 -11.64 -7.12
N ILE A 92 -7.38 -11.59 -5.91
CA ILE A 92 -8.58 -12.34 -5.56
C ILE A 92 -9.76 -11.86 -6.40
N ASP A 93 -9.92 -10.56 -6.51
CA ASP A 93 -11.02 -10.00 -7.29
C ASP A 93 -10.86 -10.27 -8.79
N LYS A 94 -9.63 -10.20 -9.31
CA LYS A 94 -9.36 -10.55 -10.70
C LYS A 94 -9.71 -12.00 -10.98
N LEU A 95 -9.36 -12.89 -10.08
CA LEU A 95 -9.68 -14.31 -10.22
C LEU A 95 -11.18 -14.57 -10.12
N ARG A 96 -11.87 -13.88 -9.21
CA ARG A 96 -13.33 -13.99 -9.08
C ARG A 96 -14.03 -13.55 -10.36
N ASN A 97 -13.61 -12.42 -10.91
CA ASN A 97 -14.19 -11.87 -12.11
C ASN A 97 -13.96 -12.81 -13.31
N LYS A 98 -12.77 -13.36 -13.40
CA LYS A 98 -12.44 -14.33 -14.43
C LYS A 98 -13.33 -15.57 -14.34
N LEU A 99 -13.55 -16.05 -13.12
CA LEU A 99 -14.41 -17.20 -12.87
C LEU A 99 -15.86 -16.91 -13.27
N ARG A 100 -16.37 -15.75 -12.89
CA ARG A 100 -17.73 -15.34 -13.24
C ARG A 100 -17.91 -15.25 -14.75
N ASP A 101 -16.95 -14.65 -15.44
CA ASP A 101 -16.99 -14.47 -16.89
C ASP A 101 -16.93 -15.80 -17.64
N SER A 102 -16.36 -16.84 -17.03
CA SER A 102 -16.22 -18.14 -17.69
C SER A 102 -17.54 -18.86 -17.97
N ILE A 103 -18.58 -18.52 -17.23
CA ILE A 103 -19.89 -19.14 -17.40
C ILE A 103 -20.91 -18.26 -18.12
N GLU A 104 -20.50 -17.06 -18.49
CA GLU A 104 -21.30 -16.16 -19.32
C GLU A 104 -20.78 -16.19 -20.75
#